data_788d433f0dcd4c6afd231ae51828ebf9
#
_entry.id   788d433f0dcd4c6afd231ae51828ebf9
#
_cell.length_a   1.000
_cell.length_b   1.000
_cell.length_c   1.000
_cell.angle_alpha   90.00
_cell.angle_beta   90.00
_cell.angle_gamma   90.00
#
_symmetry.space_group_name_H-M   'P 1'
#
loop_
_entity.id
_entity.type
_entity.pdbx_description
1 polymer ?
#
loop_
_entity_poly.entity_id
_entity_poly.type
_entity_poly.pdbx_seq_one_letter_code
_entity_poly.pdbx_strand_id
1 'polypeptide(L)'
;MRVRVVGCSPAWPNPGGAQSGYLVEADGRRVLLDCGPGVLPRLRQEEPWPRVDAIVITHFHLDHWGDLVPWAFGGLFGAGQEVEPPELWLPHGGRETVHGLDPVLYANAILELFPIHEYEEGKRFEAAGFGMVAYRMLHYAIESYGLRVSNGTRALAYSADSAPCDGLVELARDADLFLCEATLAQPEHGLRGHLTADEALDAYAASEARRLVVIHRPDELPLPDGVERAYDGLVLAV
;
A
#
# COMPACT_ATOMS: atom_id res chain seq x y z
N MET A 1 8.54 15.35 -3.24
CA MET A 1 7.80 14.08 -3.27
C MET A 1 6.34 14.35 -3.01
N ARG A 2 5.44 13.67 -3.70
CA ARG A 2 4.00 13.72 -3.43
C ARG A 2 3.43 12.31 -3.43
N VAL A 3 2.32 12.10 -2.73
CA VAL A 3 1.55 10.85 -2.79
C VAL A 3 0.11 11.17 -3.17
N ARG A 4 -0.43 10.39 -4.11
CA ARG A 4 -1.84 10.42 -4.47
C ARG A 4 -2.51 9.15 -3.92
N VAL A 5 -3.57 9.34 -3.18
CA VAL A 5 -4.44 8.27 -2.70
C VAL A 5 -5.29 7.82 -3.88
N VAL A 6 -4.99 6.68 -4.49
CA VAL A 6 -5.78 6.11 -5.58
C VAL A 6 -6.97 5.36 -5.00
N GLY A 7 -6.75 4.66 -3.89
CA GLY A 7 -7.76 3.99 -3.10
C GLY A 7 -7.31 3.88 -1.64
N CYS A 8 -8.25 3.99 -0.71
CA CYS A 8 -7.97 3.90 0.74
C CYS A 8 -9.11 3.24 1.53
N SER A 9 -9.99 2.52 0.86
CA SER A 9 -11.03 1.73 1.54
C SER A 9 -10.42 0.53 2.27
N PRO A 10 -11.04 0.06 3.35
CA PRO A 10 -10.69 -1.21 3.99
C PRO A 10 -11.08 -2.43 3.13
N ALA A 11 -10.92 -3.64 3.66
CA ALA A 11 -11.22 -4.89 2.97
C ALA A 11 -12.65 -4.97 2.40
N TRP A 12 -13.62 -4.32 3.03
CA TRP A 12 -14.93 -4.01 2.43
C TRP A 12 -14.92 -2.57 1.92
N PRO A 13 -15.01 -2.36 0.60
CA PRO A 13 -14.81 -1.02 0.04
C PRO A 13 -15.91 -0.05 0.47
N ASN A 14 -15.52 1.18 0.76
CA ASN A 14 -16.45 2.30 0.94
C ASN A 14 -17.28 2.50 -0.34
N PRO A 15 -18.53 3.00 -0.27
CA PRO A 15 -19.37 3.16 -1.45
C PRO A 15 -18.69 3.98 -2.56
N GLY A 16 -18.44 3.33 -3.72
CA GLY A 16 -17.72 3.92 -4.84
C GLY A 16 -16.20 4.06 -4.62
N GLY A 17 -15.67 3.57 -3.50
CA GLY A 17 -14.25 3.62 -3.17
C GLY A 17 -13.44 2.49 -3.83
N ALA A 18 -12.14 2.73 -3.99
CA ALA A 18 -11.15 1.69 -4.29
C ALA A 18 -10.44 1.25 -3.01
N GLN A 19 -9.95 0.02 -3.00
CA GLN A 19 -9.16 -0.51 -1.90
C GLN A 19 -7.71 0.00 -1.95
N SER A 20 -6.81 -0.51 -1.14
CA SER A 20 -5.49 0.08 -0.92
C SER A 20 -4.67 0.28 -2.20
N GLY A 21 -4.27 1.53 -2.44
CA GLY A 21 -3.37 1.91 -3.53
C GLY A 21 -2.91 3.36 -3.42
N TYR A 22 -1.59 3.57 -3.25
CA TYR A 22 -1.01 4.90 -3.00
C TYR A 22 0.10 5.16 -4.02
N LEU A 23 -0.12 6.08 -4.95
CA LEU A 23 0.86 6.42 -5.98
C LEU A 23 1.81 7.51 -5.47
N VAL A 24 3.06 7.14 -5.26
CA VAL A 24 4.15 8.04 -4.85
C VAL A 24 4.90 8.52 -6.08
N GLU A 25 5.13 9.83 -6.16
CA GLU A 25 5.77 10.46 -7.31
C GLU A 25 6.87 11.45 -6.87
N ALA A 26 8.03 11.34 -7.48
CA ALA A 26 9.13 12.30 -7.38
C ALA A 26 10.05 12.18 -8.60
N ASP A 27 10.60 13.30 -9.07
CA ASP A 27 11.64 13.37 -10.10
C ASP A 27 11.30 12.59 -11.39
N GLY A 28 10.00 12.60 -11.76
CA GLY A 28 9.49 11.92 -12.95
C GLY A 28 9.34 10.40 -12.77
N ARG A 29 9.57 9.87 -11.57
CA ARG A 29 9.37 8.46 -11.21
C ARG A 29 8.07 8.25 -10.47
N ARG A 30 7.46 7.09 -10.66
CA ARG A 30 6.15 6.71 -10.10
C ARG A 30 6.22 5.31 -9.49
N VAL A 31 5.96 5.20 -8.20
CA VAL A 31 5.82 3.91 -7.52
C VAL A 31 4.45 3.79 -6.88
N LEU A 32 3.79 2.65 -7.09
CA LEU A 32 2.49 2.34 -6.50
C LEU A 32 2.72 1.42 -5.28
N LEU A 33 2.26 1.85 -4.12
CA LEU A 33 2.23 1.04 -2.90
C LEU A 33 0.85 0.41 -2.80
N ASP A 34 0.81 -0.90 -2.87
CA ASP A 34 -0.37 -1.76 -3.02
C ASP A 34 -1.20 -1.50 -4.30
N CYS A 35 -1.94 -2.50 -4.71
CA CYS A 35 -2.76 -2.51 -5.91
C CYS A 35 -4.06 -3.31 -5.68
N GLY A 36 -4.86 -2.84 -4.72
CA GLY A 36 -6.15 -3.45 -4.37
C GLY A 36 -7.23 -3.21 -5.42
N PRO A 37 -8.34 -3.94 -5.34
CA PRO A 37 -9.49 -3.80 -6.23
C PRO A 37 -9.98 -2.35 -6.38
N GLY A 38 -10.11 -1.90 -7.63
CA GLY A 38 -10.54 -0.55 -7.98
C GLY A 38 -9.39 0.43 -8.25
N VAL A 39 -8.14 0.08 -7.93
CA VAL A 39 -6.96 0.92 -8.15
C VAL A 39 -6.65 1.05 -9.65
N LEU A 40 -6.56 -0.07 -10.37
CA LEU A 40 -6.31 -0.04 -11.81
C LEU A 40 -7.38 0.73 -12.60
N PRO A 41 -8.69 0.51 -12.42
CA PRO A 41 -9.72 1.29 -13.10
C PRO A 41 -9.61 2.79 -12.85
N ARG A 42 -9.23 3.22 -11.64
CA ARG A 42 -9.06 4.64 -11.31
C ARG A 42 -7.84 5.24 -12.00
N LEU A 43 -6.71 4.54 -12.02
CA LEU A 43 -5.54 4.99 -12.78
C LEU A 43 -5.86 5.13 -14.27
N ARG A 44 -6.68 4.21 -14.82
CA ARG A 44 -7.11 4.23 -16.21
C ARG A 44 -8.12 5.32 -16.57
N GLN A 45 -8.67 6.03 -15.60
CA GLN A 45 -9.47 7.23 -15.90
C GLN A 45 -8.63 8.39 -16.42
N GLU A 46 -7.34 8.40 -16.11
CA GLU A 46 -6.43 9.49 -16.47
C GLU A 46 -5.61 9.18 -17.73
N GLU A 47 -5.29 7.92 -17.96
CA GLU A 47 -4.51 7.46 -19.12
C GLU A 47 -4.99 6.08 -19.61
N PRO A 48 -4.91 5.77 -20.91
CA PRO A 48 -5.41 4.50 -21.45
C PRO A 48 -4.83 3.27 -20.75
N TRP A 49 -3.54 3.34 -20.37
CA TRP A 49 -2.87 2.37 -19.53
C TRP A 49 -1.89 3.07 -18.59
N PRO A 50 -1.91 2.78 -17.28
CA PRO A 50 -1.10 3.52 -16.32
C PRO A 50 0.39 3.22 -16.51
N ARG A 51 1.18 4.29 -16.54
CA ARG A 51 2.64 4.21 -16.57
C ARG A 51 3.17 4.36 -15.15
N VAL A 52 3.47 3.25 -14.52
CA VAL A 52 4.03 3.13 -13.19
C VAL A 52 5.37 2.41 -13.34
N ASP A 53 6.43 2.90 -12.70
CA ASP A 53 7.76 2.30 -12.82
C ASP A 53 7.92 1.06 -11.91
N ALA A 54 7.26 1.07 -10.73
CA ALA A 54 7.24 -0.08 -9.83
C ALA A 54 5.94 -0.18 -9.04
N ILE A 55 5.53 -1.40 -8.68
CA ILE A 55 4.46 -1.71 -7.74
C ILE A 55 5.09 -2.46 -6.56
N VAL A 56 4.79 -2.06 -5.34
CA VAL A 56 5.29 -2.71 -4.12
C VAL A 56 4.11 -3.20 -3.30
N ILE A 57 3.99 -4.50 -3.11
CA ILE A 57 2.88 -5.12 -2.36
C ILE A 57 3.34 -5.35 -0.92
N THR A 58 2.50 -4.95 0.03
CA THR A 58 2.80 -5.06 1.47
C THR A 58 2.50 -6.43 2.04
N HIS A 59 1.40 -7.04 1.63
CA HIS A 59 0.95 -8.37 2.06
C HIS A 59 -0.12 -8.93 1.10
N PHE A 60 -0.53 -10.20 1.34
CA PHE A 60 -1.39 -10.93 0.42
C PHE A 60 -2.88 -10.99 0.81
N HIS A 61 -3.42 -10.04 1.58
CA HIS A 61 -4.87 -9.86 1.58
C HIS A 61 -5.32 -9.23 0.26
N LEU A 62 -6.46 -9.70 -0.26
CA LEU A 62 -6.93 -9.39 -1.62
C LEU A 62 -7.08 -7.88 -1.88
N ASP A 63 -7.45 -7.13 -0.86
CA ASP A 63 -7.64 -5.67 -0.91
C ASP A 63 -6.34 -4.87 -1.06
N HIS A 64 -5.17 -5.54 -1.07
CA HIS A 64 -3.86 -4.93 -1.30
C HIS A 64 -3.21 -5.30 -2.65
N TRP A 65 -3.68 -6.36 -3.32
CA TRP A 65 -3.03 -6.81 -4.57
C TRP A 65 -3.99 -7.25 -5.68
N GLY A 66 -5.31 -7.30 -5.40
CA GLY A 66 -6.29 -7.94 -6.29
C GLY A 66 -6.30 -7.42 -7.73
N ASP A 67 -5.98 -6.14 -7.95
CA ASP A 67 -5.91 -5.56 -9.29
C ASP A 67 -4.64 -5.93 -10.08
N LEU A 68 -3.67 -6.64 -9.47
CA LEU A 68 -2.55 -7.21 -10.23
C LEU A 68 -3.02 -8.23 -11.27
N VAL A 69 -4.11 -8.97 -10.98
CA VAL A 69 -4.68 -9.94 -11.94
C VAL A 69 -5.19 -9.24 -13.20
N PRO A 70 -6.16 -8.31 -13.14
CA PRO A 70 -6.62 -7.58 -14.32
C PRO A 70 -5.51 -6.72 -14.94
N TRP A 71 -4.51 -6.25 -14.17
CA TRP A 71 -3.34 -5.57 -14.72
C TRP A 71 -2.54 -6.51 -15.61
N ALA A 72 -2.25 -7.73 -15.13
CA ALA A 72 -1.52 -8.74 -15.91
C ALA A 72 -2.26 -9.11 -17.19
N PHE A 73 -3.58 -9.34 -17.12
CA PHE A 73 -4.38 -9.59 -18.33
C PHE A 73 -4.34 -8.43 -19.33
N GLY A 74 -4.47 -7.20 -18.85
CA GLY A 74 -4.43 -6.05 -19.71
C GLY A 74 -3.05 -5.78 -20.33
N GLY A 75 -1.98 -6.10 -19.61
CA GLY A 75 -0.60 -6.03 -20.10
C GLY A 75 -0.27 -7.10 -21.12
N LEU A 76 -0.76 -8.33 -20.93
CA LEU A 76 -0.49 -9.44 -21.84
C LEU A 76 -1.40 -9.43 -23.08
N PHE A 77 -2.67 -9.07 -22.93
CA PHE A 77 -3.68 -9.30 -23.97
C PHE A 77 -4.49 -8.04 -24.34
N GLY A 78 -4.28 -6.92 -23.69
CA GLY A 78 -5.13 -5.74 -23.79
C GLY A 78 -4.40 -4.44 -24.08
N ALA A 79 -4.94 -3.36 -23.52
CA ALA A 79 -4.47 -1.99 -23.77
C ALA A 79 -3.06 -1.69 -23.23
N GLY A 80 -2.50 -2.56 -22.42
CA GLY A 80 -1.17 -2.41 -21.83
C GLY A 80 -0.03 -3.06 -22.61
N GLN A 81 -0.31 -3.78 -23.70
CA GLN A 81 0.71 -4.56 -24.44
C GLN A 81 1.90 -3.72 -24.95
N GLU A 82 1.70 -2.43 -25.22
CA GLU A 82 2.75 -1.55 -25.71
C GLU A 82 3.38 -0.69 -24.59
N VAL A 83 2.98 -0.93 -23.33
CA VAL A 83 3.51 -0.22 -22.16
C VAL A 83 4.43 -1.15 -21.41
N GLU A 84 5.66 -0.67 -21.12
CA GLU A 84 6.62 -1.42 -20.31
C GLU A 84 5.97 -1.80 -18.97
N PRO A 85 5.95 -3.09 -18.60
CA PRO A 85 5.39 -3.50 -17.32
C PRO A 85 6.23 -2.97 -16.16
N PRO A 86 5.59 -2.50 -15.05
CA PRO A 86 6.33 -2.07 -13.88
C PRO A 86 7.08 -3.21 -13.21
N GLU A 87 8.18 -2.91 -12.52
CA GLU A 87 8.77 -3.84 -11.56
C GLU A 87 7.72 -4.20 -10.50
N LEU A 88 7.61 -5.47 -10.14
CA LEU A 88 6.74 -5.94 -9.06
C LEU A 88 7.59 -6.40 -7.88
N TRP A 89 7.50 -5.68 -6.78
CA TRP A 89 8.18 -5.99 -5.53
C TRP A 89 7.21 -6.66 -4.55
N LEU A 90 7.52 -7.87 -4.14
CA LEU A 90 6.73 -8.69 -3.22
C LEU A 90 7.51 -8.93 -1.92
N PRO A 91 6.84 -9.20 -0.79
CA PRO A 91 7.51 -9.72 0.39
C PRO A 91 8.22 -11.04 0.08
N HIS A 92 9.23 -11.38 0.86
CA HIS A 92 9.97 -12.65 0.71
C HIS A 92 9.03 -13.86 0.62
N GLY A 93 9.26 -14.75 -0.35
CA GLY A 93 8.36 -15.88 -0.67
C GLY A 93 7.11 -15.49 -1.46
N GLY A 94 6.97 -14.23 -1.84
CA GLY A 94 5.79 -13.72 -2.55
C GLY A 94 5.62 -14.31 -3.95
N ARG A 95 6.70 -14.60 -4.66
CA ARG A 95 6.64 -15.29 -5.96
C ARG A 95 6.02 -16.68 -5.82
N GLU A 96 6.40 -17.43 -4.80
CA GLU A 96 5.84 -18.76 -4.52
C GLU A 96 4.37 -18.67 -4.11
N THR A 97 4.02 -17.66 -3.31
CA THR A 97 2.63 -17.37 -2.94
C THR A 97 1.77 -17.13 -4.18
N VAL A 98 2.21 -16.27 -5.10
CA VAL A 98 1.48 -16.00 -6.36
C VAL A 98 1.36 -17.28 -7.18
N HIS A 99 2.42 -18.08 -7.31
CA HIS A 99 2.38 -19.35 -8.02
C HIS A 99 1.36 -20.32 -7.39
N GLY A 100 1.27 -20.35 -6.05
CA GLY A 100 0.31 -21.21 -5.32
C GLY A 100 -1.16 -20.82 -5.50
N LEU A 101 -1.45 -19.59 -5.96
CA LEU A 101 -2.81 -19.14 -6.24
C LEU A 101 -3.36 -19.65 -7.60
N ASP A 102 -2.50 -20.12 -8.49
CA ASP A 102 -2.88 -20.74 -9.75
C ASP A 102 -3.29 -22.22 -9.52
N PRO A 103 -4.25 -22.79 -10.29
CA PRO A 103 -4.95 -22.22 -11.45
C PRO A 103 -6.23 -21.44 -11.08
N VAL A 104 -6.56 -21.31 -9.82
CA VAL A 104 -7.85 -20.78 -9.36
C VAL A 104 -8.07 -19.33 -9.82
N LEU A 105 -7.03 -18.49 -9.76
CA LEU A 105 -7.10 -17.07 -10.11
C LEU A 105 -6.34 -16.74 -11.40
N TYR A 106 -5.80 -17.74 -12.10
CA TYR A 106 -4.89 -17.53 -13.23
C TYR A 106 -3.74 -16.55 -12.86
N ALA A 107 -3.22 -16.71 -11.65
CA ALA A 107 -2.20 -15.81 -11.09
C ALA A 107 -0.86 -15.92 -11.82
N ASN A 108 -0.64 -16.98 -12.62
CA ASN A 108 0.55 -17.10 -13.48
C ASN A 108 0.68 -15.96 -14.50
N ALA A 109 -0.41 -15.31 -14.89
CA ALA A 109 -0.33 -14.10 -15.71
C ALA A 109 0.48 -12.99 -15.03
N ILE A 110 0.46 -12.90 -13.70
CA ILE A 110 1.31 -11.99 -12.93
C ILE A 110 2.78 -12.37 -13.12
N LEU A 111 3.11 -13.66 -13.01
CA LEU A 111 4.48 -14.16 -13.17
C LEU A 111 5.01 -14.00 -14.61
N GLU A 112 4.11 -14.02 -15.59
CA GLU A 112 4.45 -13.81 -17.01
C GLU A 112 4.70 -12.34 -17.35
N LEU A 113 3.87 -11.43 -16.79
CA LEU A 113 3.95 -10.01 -17.15
C LEU A 113 5.06 -9.28 -16.40
N PHE A 114 5.10 -9.42 -15.07
CA PHE A 114 5.89 -8.54 -14.24
C PHE A 114 7.31 -9.04 -14.02
N PRO A 115 8.34 -8.17 -14.16
CA PRO A 115 9.65 -8.40 -13.55
C PRO A 115 9.51 -8.44 -12.02
N ILE A 116 9.61 -9.63 -11.41
CA ILE A 116 9.37 -9.82 -9.99
C ILE A 116 10.65 -9.77 -9.19
N HIS A 117 10.65 -8.96 -8.14
CA HIS A 117 11.65 -8.85 -7.10
C HIS A 117 11.02 -9.18 -5.74
N GLU A 118 11.83 -9.60 -4.79
CA GLU A 118 11.40 -9.81 -3.41
C GLU A 118 12.24 -8.94 -2.47
N TYR A 119 11.57 -8.36 -1.47
CA TYR A 119 12.24 -7.60 -0.42
C TYR A 119 12.20 -8.36 0.91
N GLU A 120 13.13 -8.03 1.81
CA GLU A 120 13.22 -8.63 3.13
C GLU A 120 13.06 -7.56 4.21
N GLU A 121 12.47 -7.95 5.35
CA GLU A 121 12.33 -7.11 6.53
C GLU A 121 13.67 -6.46 6.94
N GLY A 122 13.63 -5.16 7.24
CA GLY A 122 14.78 -4.39 7.72
C GLY A 122 15.89 -4.15 6.71
N LYS A 123 15.85 -4.82 5.54
CA LYS A 123 16.84 -4.58 4.49
C LYS A 123 16.40 -3.44 3.58
N ARG A 124 17.37 -2.58 3.25
CA ARG A 124 17.12 -1.52 2.27
C ARG A 124 17.09 -2.11 0.86
N PHE A 125 16.08 -1.70 0.10
CA PHE A 125 15.98 -1.96 -1.33
C PHE A 125 15.64 -0.66 -2.07
N GLU A 126 15.73 -0.68 -3.39
CA GLU A 126 15.41 0.45 -4.23
C GLU A 126 14.39 0.02 -5.29
N ALA A 127 13.27 0.71 -5.36
CA ALA A 127 12.24 0.52 -6.38
C ALA A 127 11.97 1.84 -7.08
N ALA A 128 12.11 1.87 -8.41
CA ALA A 128 11.90 3.06 -9.23
C ALA A 128 12.69 4.32 -8.77
N GLY A 129 13.90 4.14 -8.21
CA GLY A 129 14.73 5.24 -7.69
C GLY A 129 14.33 5.75 -6.29
N PHE A 130 13.34 5.13 -5.64
CA PHE A 130 13.01 5.38 -4.24
C PHE A 130 13.73 4.37 -3.33
N GLY A 131 14.46 4.87 -2.33
CA GLY A 131 14.99 4.01 -1.28
C GLY A 131 13.87 3.57 -0.33
N MET A 132 13.77 2.27 -0.08
CA MET A 132 12.72 1.68 0.75
C MET A 132 13.27 0.78 1.84
N VAL A 133 12.54 0.70 2.97
CA VAL A 133 12.74 -0.28 4.03
C VAL A 133 11.38 -0.80 4.46
N ALA A 134 11.26 -2.13 4.56
CA ALA A 134 10.06 -2.79 5.04
C ALA A 134 10.20 -3.11 6.55
N TYR A 135 9.14 -2.83 7.30
CA TYR A 135 9.05 -3.10 8.74
C TYR A 135 7.93 -4.11 8.99
N ARG A 136 8.21 -5.14 9.79
CA ARG A 136 7.19 -6.13 10.15
C ARG A 136 6.06 -5.49 10.93
N MET A 137 4.83 -5.74 10.48
CA MET A 137 3.60 -5.34 11.15
C MET A 137 2.93 -6.54 11.83
N LEU A 138 2.16 -6.25 12.87
CA LEU A 138 1.33 -7.26 13.53
C LEU A 138 -0.03 -7.30 12.84
N HIS A 139 -0.26 -8.29 11.99
CA HIS A 139 -1.51 -8.41 11.24
C HIS A 139 -2.01 -9.84 11.22
N TYR A 140 -2.81 -10.20 12.24
CA TYR A 140 -3.27 -11.56 12.47
C TYR A 140 -2.10 -12.58 12.44
N ALA A 141 -2.27 -13.68 11.72
CA ALA A 141 -1.25 -14.73 11.56
C ALA A 141 -0.48 -14.63 10.24
N ILE A 142 -0.67 -13.55 9.47
CA ILE A 142 -0.03 -13.39 8.16
C ILE A 142 1.15 -12.41 8.22
N GLU A 143 2.01 -12.51 7.23
CA GLU A 143 3.08 -11.55 7.03
C GLU A 143 2.54 -10.27 6.40
N SER A 144 2.69 -9.17 7.10
CA SER A 144 2.37 -7.81 6.63
C SER A 144 3.55 -6.88 6.92
N TYR A 145 3.79 -5.93 6.01
CA TYR A 145 4.92 -5.01 6.11
C TYR A 145 4.48 -3.58 5.85
N GLY A 146 4.77 -2.69 6.80
CA GLY A 146 4.76 -1.27 6.54
C GLY A 146 5.99 -0.86 5.72
N LEU A 147 5.85 0.16 4.88
CA LEU A 147 6.91 0.62 3.98
C LEU A 147 7.34 2.05 4.32
N ARG A 148 8.63 2.23 4.60
CA ARG A 148 9.24 3.55 4.64
C ARG A 148 9.85 3.86 3.28
N VAL A 149 9.38 4.93 2.63
CA VAL A 149 9.76 5.32 1.27
C VAL A 149 10.46 6.67 1.31
N SER A 150 11.62 6.78 0.69
CA SER A 150 12.41 8.03 0.66
C SER A 150 12.93 8.34 -0.74
N ASN A 151 12.88 9.61 -1.12
CA ASN A 151 13.58 10.13 -2.29
C ASN A 151 14.95 10.77 -1.94
N GLY A 152 15.48 10.51 -0.75
CA GLY A 152 16.73 11.09 -0.25
C GLY A 152 16.57 12.39 0.52
N THR A 153 15.47 13.13 0.37
CA THR A 153 15.21 14.39 1.07
C THR A 153 13.95 14.38 1.93
N ARG A 154 12.99 13.54 1.59
CA ARG A 154 11.70 13.36 2.25
C ARG A 154 11.43 11.89 2.54
N ALA A 155 10.68 11.63 3.59
CA ALA A 155 10.30 10.30 4.02
C ALA A 155 8.78 10.17 4.20
N LEU A 156 8.19 9.19 3.51
CA LEU A 156 6.83 8.72 3.68
C LEU A 156 6.86 7.41 4.49
N ALA A 157 6.05 7.30 5.52
CA ALA A 157 5.73 6.05 6.20
C ALA A 157 4.32 5.60 5.81
N TYR A 158 4.18 4.37 5.35
CA TYR A 158 2.92 3.72 5.02
C TYR A 158 2.76 2.48 5.89
N SER A 159 1.76 2.47 6.77
CA SER A 159 1.57 1.40 7.75
C SER A 159 1.21 0.05 7.13
N ALA A 160 0.59 0.05 5.94
CA ALA A 160 -0.22 -1.08 5.50
C ALA A 160 -1.27 -1.44 6.58
N ASP A 161 -1.56 -2.73 6.80
CA ASP A 161 -2.46 -3.21 7.83
C ASP A 161 -1.67 -3.67 9.04
N SER A 162 -2.02 -3.16 10.22
CA SER A 162 -1.31 -3.43 11.47
C SER A 162 -2.19 -3.27 12.70
N ALA A 163 -2.00 -4.12 13.68
CA ALA A 163 -2.32 -3.83 15.07
C ALA A 163 -1.17 -3.04 15.73
N PRO A 164 -1.34 -2.51 16.96
CA PRO A 164 -0.26 -1.83 17.67
C PRO A 164 0.97 -2.73 17.81
N CYS A 165 2.13 -2.23 17.36
CA CYS A 165 3.41 -2.92 17.46
C CYS A 165 4.58 -1.92 17.39
N ASP A 166 5.75 -2.33 17.88
CA ASP A 166 6.95 -1.48 17.85
C ASP A 166 7.37 -1.11 16.43
N GLY A 167 7.21 -2.04 15.47
CA GLY A 167 7.53 -1.81 14.06
C GLY A 167 6.77 -0.64 13.45
N LEU A 168 5.53 -0.39 13.89
CA LEU A 168 4.72 0.73 13.43
C LEU A 168 5.32 2.09 13.84
N VAL A 169 5.80 2.20 15.08
CA VAL A 169 6.45 3.41 15.59
C VAL A 169 7.81 3.63 14.91
N GLU A 170 8.60 2.55 14.77
CA GLU A 170 9.92 2.61 14.10
C GLU A 170 9.80 3.01 12.62
N LEU A 171 8.83 2.44 11.91
CA LEU A 171 8.49 2.80 10.52
C LEU A 171 8.28 4.30 10.36
N ALA A 172 7.48 4.88 11.26
CA ALA A 172 7.03 6.26 11.18
C ALA A 172 7.99 7.29 11.82
N ARG A 173 9.05 6.83 12.50
CA ARG A 173 9.98 7.71 13.23
C ARG A 173 10.48 8.87 12.35
N ASP A 174 10.23 10.11 12.78
CA ASP A 174 10.62 11.34 12.09
C ASP A 174 10.16 11.43 10.61
N ALA A 175 9.14 10.69 10.20
CA ALA A 175 8.65 10.76 8.83
C ALA A 175 8.01 12.14 8.54
N ASP A 176 8.14 12.61 7.30
CA ASP A 176 7.47 13.86 6.88
C ASP A 176 5.96 13.67 6.76
N LEU A 177 5.52 12.46 6.33
CA LEU A 177 4.13 12.05 6.25
C LEU A 177 3.99 10.60 6.72
N PHE A 178 3.01 10.35 7.58
CA PHE A 178 2.60 9.03 8.03
C PHE A 178 1.18 8.73 7.55
N LEU A 179 1.05 7.78 6.62
CA LEU A 179 -0.20 7.17 6.23
C LEU A 179 -0.45 5.98 7.14
N CYS A 180 -1.40 6.11 8.06
CA CYS A 180 -1.67 5.10 9.08
C CYS A 180 -3.10 4.58 8.98
N GLU A 181 -3.26 3.27 8.94
CA GLU A 181 -4.58 2.64 9.01
C GLU A 181 -5.30 2.95 10.33
N ALA A 182 -6.63 2.94 10.32
CA ALA A 182 -7.48 2.97 11.51
C ALA A 182 -8.82 2.32 11.23
N THR A 183 -8.81 1.03 10.97
CA THR A 183 -9.95 0.25 10.48
C THR A 183 -11.04 0.07 11.52
N LEU A 184 -10.66 -0.02 12.81
CA LEU A 184 -11.55 -0.47 13.87
C LEU A 184 -12.24 0.68 14.62
N ALA A 185 -13.47 0.41 15.07
CA ALA A 185 -14.16 1.27 16.04
C ALA A 185 -13.68 1.03 17.48
N GLN A 186 -13.33 -0.21 17.82
CA GLN A 186 -12.87 -0.66 19.12
C GLN A 186 -11.75 -1.68 18.95
N PRO A 187 -10.81 -1.81 19.91
CA PRO A 187 -9.75 -2.80 19.84
C PRO A 187 -10.29 -4.23 19.74
N GLU A 188 -9.68 -5.04 18.89
CA GLU A 188 -9.97 -6.46 18.78
C GLU A 188 -9.51 -7.22 20.05
N HIS A 189 -10.20 -8.32 20.36
CA HIS A 189 -9.81 -9.26 21.40
C HIS A 189 -9.09 -10.47 20.80
N GLY A 190 -8.03 -10.93 21.44
CA GLY A 190 -7.25 -12.09 21.00
C GLY A 190 -6.23 -11.73 19.92
N LEU A 191 -6.21 -12.48 18.82
CA LEU A 191 -5.30 -12.23 17.70
C LEU A 191 -5.74 -10.96 16.96
N ARG A 192 -4.86 -9.97 16.95
CA ARG A 192 -5.15 -8.63 16.41
C ARG A 192 -4.57 -8.44 15.02
N GLY A 193 -5.23 -7.59 14.22
CA GLY A 193 -4.79 -7.28 12.87
C GLY A 193 -4.86 -5.80 12.49
N HIS A 194 -5.64 -5.00 13.23
CA HIS A 194 -5.90 -3.61 12.86
C HIS A 194 -5.85 -2.65 14.05
N LEU A 195 -5.82 -1.35 13.74
CA LEU A 195 -5.83 -0.24 14.69
C LEU A 195 -7.23 0.38 14.84
N THR A 196 -7.47 0.94 16.00
CA THR A 196 -8.47 2.01 16.20
C THR A 196 -7.85 3.38 15.87
N ALA A 197 -8.70 4.41 15.79
CA ALA A 197 -8.21 5.78 15.58
C ALA A 197 -7.31 6.26 16.74
N ASP A 198 -7.65 5.93 17.97
CA ASP A 198 -6.85 6.30 19.14
C ASP A 198 -5.47 5.62 19.13
N GLU A 199 -5.40 4.34 18.75
CA GLU A 199 -4.13 3.62 18.63
C GLU A 199 -3.26 4.17 17.48
N ALA A 200 -3.86 4.60 16.37
CA ALA A 200 -3.13 5.29 15.30
C ALA A 200 -2.56 6.64 15.75
N LEU A 201 -3.32 7.39 16.57
CA LEU A 201 -2.86 8.65 17.19
C LEU A 201 -1.74 8.42 18.20
N ASP A 202 -1.81 7.36 19.00
CA ASP A 202 -0.75 6.98 19.94
C ASP A 202 0.55 6.62 19.20
N ALA A 203 0.45 5.85 18.12
CA ALA A 203 1.60 5.53 17.26
C ALA A 203 2.20 6.79 16.61
N TYR A 204 1.36 7.70 16.14
CA TYR A 204 1.78 8.97 15.57
C TYR A 204 2.53 9.82 16.60
N ALA A 205 1.98 9.97 17.80
CA ALA A 205 2.62 10.74 18.87
C ALA A 205 3.98 10.14 19.28
N ALA A 206 4.08 8.80 19.35
CA ALA A 206 5.31 8.10 19.71
C ALA A 206 6.39 8.15 18.63
N SER A 207 5.99 8.27 17.35
CA SER A 207 6.92 8.28 16.21
C SER A 207 7.55 9.62 15.92
N GLU A 208 7.02 10.73 16.46
CA GLU A 208 7.43 12.09 16.14
C GLU A 208 7.32 12.44 14.64
N ALA A 209 6.49 11.71 13.88
CA ALA A 209 6.20 12.03 12.49
C ALA A 209 5.55 13.43 12.39
N ARG A 210 5.80 14.16 11.30
CA ARG A 210 5.38 15.56 11.17
C ARG A 210 3.90 15.73 10.83
N ARG A 211 3.32 14.76 10.12
CA ARG A 211 1.93 14.79 9.70
C ARG A 211 1.37 13.37 9.65
N LEU A 212 0.17 13.18 10.20
CA LEU A 212 -0.62 11.95 10.10
C LEU A 212 -1.76 12.15 9.12
N VAL A 213 -2.01 11.17 8.27
CA VAL A 213 -3.24 11.03 7.49
C VAL A 213 -3.77 9.61 7.70
N VAL A 214 -4.99 9.50 8.18
CA VAL A 214 -5.64 8.21 8.43
C VAL A 214 -6.14 7.62 7.12
N ILE A 215 -5.83 6.36 6.88
CA ILE A 215 -6.19 5.54 5.71
C ILE A 215 -6.95 4.29 6.16
N HIS A 216 -7.39 3.46 5.20
CA HIS A 216 -7.98 2.13 5.42
C HIS A 216 -9.12 2.15 6.46
N ARG A 217 -9.98 3.19 6.39
CA ARG A 217 -11.03 3.41 7.39
C ARG A 217 -12.41 3.36 6.76
N PRO A 218 -13.35 2.60 7.36
CA PRO A 218 -14.76 2.61 6.97
C PRO A 218 -15.37 4.01 7.07
N ASP A 219 -16.19 4.40 6.10
CA ASP A 219 -16.88 5.71 6.09
C ASP A 219 -17.82 5.91 7.27
N GLU A 220 -18.36 4.81 7.79
CA GLU A 220 -19.26 4.79 8.93
C GLU A 220 -18.58 5.14 10.26
N LEU A 221 -17.24 5.08 10.31
CA LEU A 221 -16.51 5.35 11.54
C LEU A 221 -15.94 6.78 11.53
N PRO A 222 -16.43 7.66 12.42
CA PRO A 222 -15.90 9.02 12.54
C PRO A 222 -14.44 9.00 13.04
N LEU A 223 -13.73 10.09 12.77
CA LEU A 223 -12.44 10.40 13.39
C LEU A 223 -12.61 11.50 14.43
N PRO A 224 -11.70 11.59 15.42
CA PRO A 224 -11.62 12.74 16.31
C PRO A 224 -11.43 14.05 15.53
N ASP A 225 -11.93 15.16 16.09
CA ASP A 225 -11.81 16.48 15.48
C ASP A 225 -10.34 16.84 15.20
N GLY A 226 -10.07 17.34 14.00
CA GLY A 226 -8.74 17.76 13.57
C GLY A 226 -7.84 16.65 13.05
N VAL A 227 -8.27 15.40 13.07
CA VAL A 227 -7.53 14.27 12.46
C VAL A 227 -7.84 14.22 10.96
N GLU A 228 -6.79 14.28 10.15
CA GLU A 228 -6.92 14.24 8.69
C GLU A 228 -7.22 12.82 8.21
N ARG A 229 -8.24 12.68 7.36
CA ARG A 229 -8.63 11.41 6.72
C ARG A 229 -8.33 11.45 5.24
N ALA A 230 -7.78 10.35 4.72
CA ALA A 230 -7.65 10.15 3.29
C ALA A 230 -9.01 9.88 2.62
N TYR A 231 -9.08 10.25 1.37
CA TYR A 231 -10.15 9.88 0.44
C TYR A 231 -9.55 9.66 -0.95
N ASP A 232 -10.23 8.90 -1.76
CA ASP A 232 -9.76 8.58 -3.11
C ASP A 232 -9.63 9.84 -3.97
N GLY A 233 -8.47 10.04 -4.57
CA GLY A 233 -8.11 11.22 -5.34
C GLY A 233 -7.37 12.32 -4.56
N LEU A 234 -7.25 12.21 -3.23
CA LEU A 234 -6.47 13.14 -2.41
C LEU A 234 -5.00 13.14 -2.83
N VAL A 235 -4.43 14.35 -3.01
CA VAL A 235 -2.99 14.53 -3.29
C VAL A 235 -2.33 15.23 -2.11
N LEU A 236 -1.28 14.61 -1.58
CA LEU A 236 -0.54 15.06 -0.40
C LEU A 236 0.90 15.40 -0.80
N ALA A 237 1.43 16.54 -0.34
CA ALA A 237 2.85 16.80 -0.34
C ALA A 237 3.51 16.07 0.83
N VAL A 238 4.67 15.48 0.57
CA VAL A 238 5.51 14.81 1.57
C VAL A 238 6.68 15.69 1.91
#